data_192ee1923e93e5cfa803828f009bd769
#
_entry.id   192ee1923e93e5cfa803828f009bd769
#
_cell.length_a   1.000
_cell.length_b   1.000
_cell.length_c   1.000
_cell.angle_alpha   90.00
_cell.angle_beta   90.00
_cell.angle_gamma   90.00
#
_symmetry.space_group_name_H-M   'P 1'
#
loop_
_entity.id
_entity.type
_entity.pdbx_description
1 polymer ?
#
loop_
_entity_poly.entity_id
_entity_poly.type
_entity_poly.pdbx_seq_one_letter_code
_entity_poly.pdbx_strand_id
1 'polypeptide(L)'
;MNPKVVLVFLALSLITIFALAYVLLSSQGGSSQPPRCPSISHSTQPWTHPGQSQLFADLSREELTAVMSFLTQQLGPGLVDAAQALPSDNCVFSVELQLPPKAAALAHLDRGRPPPAREALAIVFFGRQPQPNVSELVVGPLPHPSYIRDVTVERHGGPLPYHRRPMLGTEFAQMWKHLKEVELPKAPVFLASVFNYNGSTLAPLQATPSGLRSGDRTTWIALHHNISGVGIFLHPVGLELLLDHRALDPAQWAVQRVFYLGRYYTDLGQLEWEFKAGRLEVVRVPLPLPNGASSLRSRSSPGPLPPLQFSPQGSRYSVQGSLVVSSLWTFTFGHGVFSGMRIFDVRFKGERVAYEVGVQECVSIYGADSPKTMMTRYLDSSYGLGRHSRGLVRGVDCPYQSTMVDIHVLVDKGTVQLLPGAVCVFEEAQGLPLRRHHNHLQSHFYGGLAGSALVVRSVSSIGNYDYIWDFVLHPNGALEGRVHATGFVNTAFLSGREESLLFGNRVGEQVLGAVHTHAFHFKLDLDVAGLKNWVVAEDVVFKPVAAPWSPEHQLHRPQLTRQVLGREDLTAFSLGSPLPRYLYLASNQTNAWGHQRGYRIQIHSPLGIHMPLESDMERALSWGRSK
;
A
#
# COMPACT_ATOMS: atom_id res chain seq x y z
N MET A 1 8.04 67.00 67.16
CA MET A 1 7.11 67.07 66.01
C MET A 1 5.68 67.19 66.53
N ASN A 2 4.93 68.12 65.97
CA ASN A 2 3.55 68.35 66.40
C ASN A 2 2.70 67.10 66.12
N PRO A 3 2.03 66.48 67.09
CA PRO A 3 1.25 65.24 66.91
C PRO A 3 0.20 65.32 65.83
N LYS A 4 -0.35 66.51 65.56
CA LYS A 4 -1.29 66.75 64.48
C LYS A 4 -0.64 66.59 63.07
N VAL A 5 0.64 66.94 62.91
CA VAL A 5 1.35 66.80 61.65
C VAL A 5 1.68 65.34 61.39
N VAL A 6 2.02 64.55 62.40
CA VAL A 6 2.25 63.12 62.31
C VAL A 6 0.97 62.38 61.88
N LEU A 7 -0.18 62.79 62.43
CA LEU A 7 -1.48 62.20 62.09
C LEU A 7 -1.86 62.47 60.63
N VAL A 8 -1.58 63.65 60.12
CA VAL A 8 -1.83 64.01 58.72
C VAL A 8 -0.97 63.19 57.77
N PHE A 9 0.33 63.00 58.09
CA PHE A 9 1.21 62.15 57.28
C PHE A 9 0.80 60.69 57.31
N LEU A 10 0.33 60.21 58.47
CA LEU A 10 -0.16 58.82 58.59
C LEU A 10 -1.43 58.59 57.78
N ALA A 11 -2.35 59.56 57.81
CA ALA A 11 -3.58 59.53 57.01
C ALA A 11 -3.29 59.59 55.50
N LEU A 12 -2.35 60.43 55.06
CA LEU A 12 -1.94 60.49 53.66
C LEU A 12 -1.25 59.19 53.21
N SER A 13 -0.42 58.63 54.03
CA SER A 13 0.23 57.34 53.73
C SER A 13 -0.78 56.19 53.61
N LEU A 14 -1.75 56.15 54.51
CA LEU A 14 -2.84 55.16 54.43
C LEU A 14 -3.70 55.33 53.17
N ILE A 15 -4.05 56.54 52.78
CA ILE A 15 -4.80 56.83 51.55
C ILE A 15 -3.99 56.38 50.31
N THR A 16 -2.68 56.66 50.31
CA THR A 16 -1.79 56.22 49.21
C THR A 16 -1.68 54.71 49.13
N ILE A 17 -1.60 54.01 50.26
CA ILE A 17 -1.58 52.54 50.30
C ILE A 17 -2.88 51.95 49.80
N PHE A 18 -4.01 52.51 50.24
CA PHE A 18 -5.33 52.06 49.74
C PHE A 18 -5.54 52.35 48.27
N ALA A 19 -5.08 53.49 47.74
CA ALA A 19 -5.15 53.82 46.31
C ALA A 19 -4.25 52.86 45.49
N LEU A 20 -3.03 52.56 45.94
CA LEU A 20 -2.13 51.62 45.28
C LEU A 20 -2.68 50.17 45.33
N ALA A 21 -3.24 49.77 46.48
CA ALA A 21 -3.88 48.46 46.61
C ALA A 21 -5.11 48.34 45.72
N TYR A 22 -5.93 49.40 45.61
CA TYR A 22 -7.06 49.44 44.67
C TYR A 22 -6.65 49.34 43.19
N VAL A 23 -5.60 50.07 42.80
CA VAL A 23 -5.04 49.98 41.45
C VAL A 23 -4.46 48.62 41.18
N LEU A 24 -3.76 47.99 42.12
CA LEU A 24 -3.22 46.63 42.00
C LEU A 24 -4.34 45.59 41.92
N LEU A 25 -5.38 45.70 42.73
CA LEU A 25 -6.52 44.78 42.74
C LEU A 25 -7.39 44.97 41.46
N SER A 26 -7.59 46.21 41.00
CA SER A 26 -8.31 46.47 39.76
C SER A 26 -7.51 46.10 38.52
N SER A 27 -6.18 46.14 38.58
CA SER A 27 -5.32 45.64 37.49
C SER A 27 -5.24 44.11 37.48
N GLN A 28 -5.48 43.43 38.61
CA GLN A 28 -5.59 41.96 38.65
C GLN A 28 -7.00 41.45 38.34
N GLY A 29 -8.02 42.29 38.38
CA GLY A 29 -9.41 41.95 38.04
C GLY A 29 -9.76 41.98 36.56
N GLY A 30 -8.81 42.33 35.71
CA GLY A 30 -8.92 42.03 34.29
C GLY A 30 -8.73 40.53 34.08
N SER A 31 -9.83 39.77 33.94
CA SER A 31 -9.76 38.46 33.35
C SER A 31 -9.02 38.63 32.04
N SER A 32 -7.75 38.31 32.02
CA SER A 32 -7.02 38.07 30.77
C SER A 32 -7.68 36.83 30.15
N GLN A 33 -8.85 37.01 29.55
CA GLN A 33 -9.20 36.13 28.45
C GLN A 33 -7.96 36.21 27.56
N PRO A 34 -7.33 35.07 27.24
CA PRO A 34 -6.25 35.08 26.25
C PRO A 34 -6.81 35.85 25.06
N PRO A 35 -6.01 36.72 24.42
CA PRO A 35 -6.45 37.46 23.25
C PRO A 35 -7.09 36.42 22.35
N ARG A 36 -8.43 36.50 22.22
CA ARG A 36 -9.11 35.74 21.17
C ARG A 36 -8.42 36.25 19.92
N CYS A 37 -7.55 35.42 19.34
CA CYS A 37 -7.20 35.61 17.94
C CYS A 37 -8.52 35.94 17.28
N PRO A 38 -8.62 37.07 16.54
CA PRO A 38 -9.83 37.36 15.82
C PRO A 38 -10.15 36.05 15.13
N SER A 39 -11.25 35.43 15.51
CA SER A 39 -11.78 34.31 14.76
C SER A 39 -12.06 34.93 13.41
N ILE A 40 -11.09 34.85 12.52
CA ILE A 40 -11.37 34.94 11.11
C ILE A 40 -12.23 33.72 10.90
N SER A 41 -13.52 33.92 11.14
CA SER A 41 -14.55 33.02 10.65
C SER A 41 -14.64 33.26 9.14
N HIS A 42 -13.53 32.97 8.45
CA HIS A 42 -13.68 32.42 7.16
C HIS A 42 -14.23 31.02 7.41
N SER A 43 -15.54 30.92 7.53
CA SER A 43 -16.27 29.74 7.15
C SER A 43 -16.00 29.57 5.66
N THR A 44 -14.77 29.20 5.31
CA THR A 44 -14.48 28.66 3.99
C THR A 44 -15.30 27.40 3.95
N GLN A 45 -16.49 27.48 3.33
CA GLN A 45 -17.22 26.25 2.99
C GLN A 45 -16.19 25.37 2.29
N PRO A 46 -16.06 24.10 2.70
CA PRO A 46 -15.13 23.19 2.08
C PRO A 46 -15.40 23.20 0.57
N TRP A 47 -14.36 23.36 -0.22
CA TRP A 47 -14.52 23.31 -1.67
C TRP A 47 -15.01 21.91 -2.06
N THR A 48 -16.11 21.84 -2.76
CA THR A 48 -16.65 20.59 -3.31
C THR A 48 -17.14 20.85 -4.73
N HIS A 49 -16.92 19.89 -5.60
CA HIS A 49 -17.44 19.90 -6.95
C HIS A 49 -18.34 18.69 -7.17
N PRO A 50 -19.59 18.87 -7.63
CA PRO A 50 -20.54 17.76 -7.80
C PRO A 50 -20.00 16.63 -8.70
N GLY A 51 -19.20 16.97 -9.71
CA GLY A 51 -18.59 16.03 -10.65
C GLY A 51 -17.36 15.28 -10.10
N GLN A 52 -16.80 15.65 -8.97
CA GLN A 52 -15.58 15.04 -8.44
C GLN A 52 -15.78 13.54 -8.16
N SER A 53 -16.84 13.22 -7.44
CA SER A 53 -17.20 11.83 -7.15
C SER A 53 -17.58 11.08 -8.44
N GLN A 54 -18.31 11.73 -9.35
CA GLN A 54 -18.72 11.12 -10.62
C GLN A 54 -17.53 10.69 -11.49
N LEU A 55 -16.43 11.45 -11.47
CA LEU A 55 -15.23 11.13 -12.28
C LEU A 55 -14.41 9.98 -11.69
N PHE A 56 -14.32 9.90 -10.36
CA PHE A 56 -13.31 9.07 -9.70
C PHE A 56 -13.88 7.97 -8.79
N ALA A 57 -15.20 8.00 -8.50
CA ALA A 57 -15.81 6.92 -7.72
C ALA A 57 -15.73 5.59 -8.48
N ASP A 58 -15.46 4.52 -7.77
CA ASP A 58 -15.50 3.17 -8.32
C ASP A 58 -16.84 2.87 -8.97
N LEU A 59 -16.86 1.87 -9.84
CA LEU A 59 -18.08 1.43 -10.50
C LEU A 59 -19.08 0.90 -9.47
N SER A 60 -20.32 1.32 -9.58
CA SER A 60 -21.40 0.80 -8.75
C SER A 60 -21.71 -0.65 -9.12
N ARG A 61 -22.46 -1.34 -8.25
CA ARG A 61 -22.95 -2.69 -8.52
C ARG A 61 -23.73 -2.75 -9.83
N GLU A 62 -24.56 -1.74 -10.07
CA GLU A 62 -25.43 -1.63 -11.26
C GLU A 62 -24.57 -1.42 -12.51
N GLU A 63 -23.57 -0.53 -12.46
CA GLU A 63 -22.64 -0.30 -13.57
C GLU A 63 -21.84 -1.55 -13.90
N LEU A 64 -21.25 -2.22 -12.89
CA LEU A 64 -20.52 -3.48 -13.08
C LEU A 64 -21.41 -4.57 -13.70
N THR A 65 -22.65 -4.68 -13.25
CA THR A 65 -23.63 -5.65 -13.80
C THR A 65 -23.99 -5.32 -15.23
N ALA A 66 -24.21 -4.04 -15.56
CA ALA A 66 -24.51 -3.59 -16.91
C ALA A 66 -23.34 -3.88 -17.88
N VAL A 67 -22.11 -3.61 -17.46
CA VAL A 67 -20.90 -3.91 -18.25
C VAL A 67 -20.77 -5.41 -18.51
N MET A 68 -20.94 -6.26 -17.47
CA MET A 68 -20.88 -7.71 -17.66
C MET A 68 -21.96 -8.23 -18.59
N SER A 69 -23.18 -7.76 -18.45
CA SER A 69 -24.28 -8.13 -19.34
C SER A 69 -24.00 -7.74 -20.79
N PHE A 70 -23.48 -6.53 -21.01
CA PHE A 70 -23.11 -6.04 -22.33
C PHE A 70 -21.94 -6.84 -22.93
N LEU A 71 -20.88 -7.11 -22.15
CA LEU A 71 -19.77 -7.95 -22.61
C LEU A 71 -20.22 -9.37 -22.98
N THR A 72 -21.08 -9.98 -22.17
CA THR A 72 -21.62 -11.32 -22.43
C THR A 72 -22.43 -11.34 -23.74
N GLN A 73 -23.23 -10.30 -23.98
CA GLN A 73 -23.98 -10.18 -25.21
C GLN A 73 -23.09 -9.98 -26.44
N GLN A 74 -22.07 -9.14 -26.35
CA GLN A 74 -21.21 -8.78 -27.49
C GLN A 74 -20.14 -9.83 -27.79
N LEU A 75 -19.58 -10.48 -26.79
CA LEU A 75 -18.53 -11.50 -26.94
C LEU A 75 -19.10 -12.90 -27.19
N GLY A 76 -20.41 -13.06 -26.99
CA GLY A 76 -21.16 -14.26 -27.37
C GLY A 76 -21.05 -15.43 -26.37
N PRO A 77 -21.67 -16.59 -26.74
CA PRO A 77 -21.88 -17.73 -25.85
C PRO A 77 -20.62 -18.51 -25.53
N GLY A 78 -19.48 -18.17 -26.12
CA GLY A 78 -18.17 -18.76 -25.80
C GLY A 78 -17.52 -18.23 -24.53
N LEU A 79 -18.13 -17.23 -23.88
CA LEU A 79 -17.62 -16.64 -22.65
C LEU A 79 -18.01 -17.50 -21.43
N VAL A 80 -17.02 -17.92 -20.65
CA VAL A 80 -17.19 -18.74 -19.44
C VAL A 80 -17.03 -17.86 -18.21
N ASP A 81 -17.77 -18.15 -17.13
CA ASP A 81 -17.56 -17.48 -15.84
C ASP A 81 -16.12 -17.74 -15.35
N ALA A 82 -15.39 -16.68 -15.00
CA ALA A 82 -14.01 -16.79 -14.54
C ALA A 82 -13.85 -17.71 -13.33
N ALA A 83 -14.88 -17.84 -12.47
CA ALA A 83 -14.89 -18.78 -11.35
C ALA A 83 -14.90 -20.27 -11.76
N GLN A 84 -15.13 -20.56 -13.03
CA GLN A 84 -15.17 -21.92 -13.59
C GLN A 84 -14.23 -22.09 -14.79
N ALA A 85 -13.67 -21.00 -15.31
CA ALA A 85 -12.88 -20.99 -16.53
C ALA A 85 -11.58 -21.78 -16.37
N LEU A 86 -11.27 -22.60 -17.37
CA LEU A 86 -9.97 -23.25 -17.55
C LEU A 86 -9.02 -22.30 -18.32
N PRO A 87 -7.72 -22.57 -18.33
CA PRO A 87 -6.76 -21.77 -19.09
C PRO A 87 -7.06 -21.66 -20.59
N SER A 88 -7.79 -22.64 -21.15
CA SER A 88 -8.22 -22.68 -22.55
C SER A 88 -9.52 -21.92 -22.83
N ASP A 89 -10.18 -21.37 -21.83
CA ASP A 89 -11.48 -20.71 -22.00
C ASP A 89 -11.33 -19.20 -22.25
N ASN A 90 -12.40 -18.63 -22.82
CA ASN A 90 -12.57 -17.18 -22.86
C ASN A 90 -13.31 -16.74 -21.59
N CYS A 91 -12.79 -15.75 -20.87
CA CYS A 91 -13.47 -15.21 -19.70
C CYS A 91 -13.16 -13.73 -19.48
N VAL A 92 -14.07 -13.01 -18.83
CA VAL A 92 -13.78 -11.67 -18.28
C VAL A 92 -13.09 -11.87 -16.94
N PHE A 93 -11.83 -11.44 -16.86
CA PHE A 93 -11.04 -11.57 -15.63
C PHE A 93 -11.41 -10.49 -14.62
N SER A 94 -11.47 -9.22 -15.04
CA SER A 94 -11.80 -8.10 -14.16
C SER A 94 -12.50 -6.98 -14.91
N VAL A 95 -13.29 -6.20 -14.17
CA VAL A 95 -13.87 -4.94 -14.61
C VAL A 95 -13.65 -3.91 -13.52
N GLU A 96 -13.10 -2.75 -13.90
CA GLU A 96 -12.90 -1.61 -12.99
C GLU A 96 -13.17 -0.28 -13.72
N LEU A 97 -13.15 0.83 -12.98
CA LEU A 97 -13.32 2.15 -13.57
C LEU A 97 -12.16 2.45 -14.55
N GLN A 98 -12.51 2.82 -15.78
CA GLN A 98 -11.59 3.47 -16.70
C GLN A 98 -11.47 4.94 -16.31
N LEU A 99 -10.31 5.32 -15.75
CA LEU A 99 -10.07 6.72 -15.40
C LEU A 99 -10.07 7.61 -16.66
N PRO A 100 -10.73 8.76 -16.62
CA PRO A 100 -10.69 9.69 -17.72
C PRO A 100 -9.27 10.29 -17.90
N PRO A 101 -8.90 10.72 -19.13
CA PRO A 101 -7.66 11.47 -19.32
C PRO A 101 -7.62 12.70 -18.41
N LYS A 102 -6.47 12.94 -17.74
CA LYS A 102 -6.29 14.06 -16.80
C LYS A 102 -6.75 15.40 -17.38
N ALA A 103 -6.40 15.68 -18.62
CA ALA A 103 -6.79 16.92 -19.30
C ALA A 103 -8.31 17.12 -19.40
N ALA A 104 -9.06 16.04 -19.65
CA ALA A 104 -10.52 16.07 -19.73
C ALA A 104 -11.15 16.24 -18.33
N ALA A 105 -10.64 15.51 -17.35
CA ALA A 105 -11.07 15.65 -15.96
C ALA A 105 -10.87 17.08 -15.43
N LEU A 106 -9.68 17.65 -15.65
CA LEU A 106 -9.37 19.03 -15.25
C LEU A 106 -10.19 20.08 -16.03
N ALA A 107 -10.52 19.81 -17.29
CA ALA A 107 -11.40 20.69 -18.06
C ALA A 107 -12.81 20.76 -17.44
N HIS A 108 -13.29 19.63 -16.88
CA HIS A 108 -14.54 19.60 -16.17
C HIS A 108 -14.45 20.27 -14.79
N LEU A 109 -13.49 19.83 -13.95
CA LEU A 109 -13.38 20.28 -12.56
C LEU A 109 -13.00 21.75 -12.40
N ASP A 110 -12.15 22.29 -13.30
CA ASP A 110 -11.58 23.62 -13.13
C ASP A 110 -12.15 24.64 -14.11
N ARG A 111 -12.74 24.21 -15.24
CA ARG A 111 -13.20 25.09 -16.31
C ARG A 111 -14.66 24.93 -16.65
N GLY A 112 -15.40 24.11 -15.91
CA GLY A 112 -16.85 23.90 -16.10
C GLY A 112 -17.24 23.27 -17.45
N ARG A 113 -16.30 22.58 -18.12
CA ARG A 113 -16.63 21.84 -19.34
C ARG A 113 -17.51 20.63 -19.00
N PRO A 114 -18.27 20.09 -19.96
CA PRO A 114 -19.03 18.85 -19.73
C PRO A 114 -18.11 17.75 -19.19
N PRO A 115 -18.63 16.86 -18.29
CA PRO A 115 -17.84 15.75 -17.81
C PRO A 115 -17.47 14.80 -18.97
N PRO A 116 -16.27 14.22 -18.95
CA PRO A 116 -15.95 13.12 -19.87
C PRO A 116 -16.88 11.93 -19.64
N ALA A 117 -17.07 11.12 -20.67
CA ALA A 117 -17.86 9.90 -20.56
C ALA A 117 -17.27 9.00 -19.46
N ARG A 118 -18.15 8.44 -18.63
CA ARG A 118 -17.77 7.44 -17.65
C ARG A 118 -17.69 6.08 -18.34
N GLU A 119 -16.57 5.39 -18.21
CA GLU A 119 -16.25 4.16 -18.91
C GLU A 119 -15.72 3.11 -17.93
N ALA A 120 -15.82 1.83 -18.30
CA ALA A 120 -15.19 0.72 -17.60
C ALA A 120 -14.01 0.17 -18.41
N LEU A 121 -13.00 -0.33 -17.71
CA LEU A 121 -11.91 -1.13 -18.25
C LEU A 121 -12.14 -2.59 -17.89
N ALA A 122 -12.26 -3.44 -18.89
CA ALA A 122 -12.38 -4.88 -18.72
C ALA A 122 -11.12 -5.58 -19.23
N ILE A 123 -10.57 -6.49 -18.42
CA ILE A 123 -9.50 -7.41 -18.85
C ILE A 123 -10.15 -8.72 -19.22
N VAL A 124 -9.94 -9.14 -20.47
CA VAL A 124 -10.57 -10.34 -21.05
C VAL A 124 -9.49 -11.31 -21.53
N PHE A 125 -9.63 -12.56 -21.13
CA PHE A 125 -8.80 -13.67 -21.59
C PHE A 125 -9.47 -14.37 -22.75
N PHE A 126 -8.77 -14.52 -23.87
CA PHE A 126 -9.21 -15.22 -25.06
C PHE A 126 -8.40 -16.51 -25.25
N GLY A 127 -8.66 -17.53 -24.42
CA GLY A 127 -7.95 -18.81 -24.44
C GLY A 127 -8.33 -19.71 -25.63
N ARG A 128 -9.55 -19.59 -26.15
CA ARG A 128 -10.08 -20.41 -27.27
C ARG A 128 -9.63 -19.95 -28.65
N GLN A 129 -8.97 -18.80 -28.74
CA GLN A 129 -8.50 -18.30 -30.04
C GLN A 129 -7.33 -19.15 -30.58
N PRO A 130 -7.18 -19.27 -31.91
CA PRO A 130 -6.04 -19.94 -32.51
C PRO A 130 -4.69 -19.38 -32.03
N GLN A 131 -4.66 -18.08 -31.71
CA GLN A 131 -3.56 -17.40 -31.05
C GLN A 131 -4.12 -16.77 -29.75
N PRO A 132 -4.06 -17.48 -28.62
CA PRO A 132 -4.58 -16.98 -27.37
C PRO A 132 -3.93 -15.65 -26.96
N ASN A 133 -4.72 -14.72 -26.45
CA ASN A 133 -4.28 -13.39 -26.07
C ASN A 133 -5.07 -12.84 -24.88
N VAL A 134 -4.58 -11.74 -24.32
CA VAL A 134 -5.25 -10.93 -23.33
C VAL A 134 -5.60 -9.60 -23.96
N SER A 135 -6.83 -9.16 -23.81
CA SER A 135 -7.27 -7.84 -24.28
C SER A 135 -7.73 -6.95 -23.13
N GLU A 136 -7.39 -5.67 -23.25
CA GLU A 136 -7.93 -4.59 -22.44
C GLU A 136 -9.02 -3.87 -23.23
N LEU A 137 -10.26 -4.00 -22.78
CA LEU A 137 -11.43 -3.47 -23.45
C LEU A 137 -12.03 -2.31 -22.65
N VAL A 138 -12.14 -1.16 -23.27
CA VAL A 138 -12.92 -0.04 -22.73
C VAL A 138 -14.36 -0.17 -23.15
N VAL A 139 -15.27 -0.14 -22.19
CA VAL A 139 -16.71 -0.31 -22.35
C VAL A 139 -17.44 0.93 -21.86
N GLY A 140 -18.29 1.49 -22.69
CA GLY A 140 -19.04 2.70 -22.34
C GLY A 140 -20.15 3.06 -23.33
N PRO A 141 -20.79 4.26 -23.13
CA PRO A 141 -20.71 5.07 -21.92
C PRO A 141 -21.53 4.44 -20.77
N LEU A 142 -21.17 4.74 -19.53
CA LEU A 142 -21.95 4.29 -18.38
C LEU A 142 -23.02 5.34 -18.01
N PRO A 143 -24.18 4.93 -17.43
CA PRO A 143 -24.51 3.58 -16.97
C PRO A 143 -25.08 2.64 -18.06
N HIS A 144 -25.22 3.08 -19.30
CA HIS A 144 -25.81 2.31 -20.40
C HIS A 144 -24.78 2.05 -21.50
N PRO A 145 -24.01 0.95 -21.40
CA PRO A 145 -22.96 0.64 -22.36
C PRO A 145 -23.52 0.45 -23.78
N SER A 146 -22.86 1.03 -24.79
CA SER A 146 -23.23 0.92 -26.18
C SER A 146 -22.05 0.64 -27.13
N TYR A 147 -20.82 0.68 -26.64
CA TYR A 147 -19.61 0.36 -27.41
C TYR A 147 -18.55 -0.38 -26.61
N ILE A 148 -17.71 -1.12 -27.34
CA ILE A 148 -16.46 -1.71 -26.85
C ILE A 148 -15.34 -1.19 -27.74
N ARG A 149 -14.22 -0.80 -27.11
CA ARG A 149 -13.00 -0.38 -27.79
C ARG A 149 -11.81 -1.16 -27.22
N ASP A 150 -11.12 -1.93 -28.06
CA ASP A 150 -9.86 -2.58 -27.65
C ASP A 150 -8.75 -1.54 -27.61
N VAL A 151 -8.14 -1.39 -26.45
CA VAL A 151 -7.04 -0.44 -26.19
C VAL A 151 -5.70 -1.12 -25.97
N THR A 152 -5.63 -2.44 -26.12
CA THR A 152 -4.46 -3.26 -25.83
C THR A 152 -3.22 -2.81 -26.60
N VAL A 153 -3.36 -2.70 -27.93
CA VAL A 153 -2.22 -2.31 -28.80
C VAL A 153 -1.81 -0.86 -28.54
N GLU A 154 -2.77 0.03 -28.35
CA GLU A 154 -2.52 1.45 -28.04
C GLU A 154 -1.69 1.60 -26.75
N ARG A 155 -2.01 0.82 -25.73
CA ARG A 155 -1.35 0.93 -24.41
C ARG A 155 -0.01 0.23 -24.33
N HIS A 156 0.11 -0.91 -24.98
CA HIS A 156 1.26 -1.82 -24.82
C HIS A 156 2.18 -1.89 -26.04
N GLY A 157 1.85 -1.18 -27.12
CA GLY A 157 2.60 -1.20 -28.36
C GLY A 157 2.49 -2.50 -29.16
N GLY A 158 1.63 -3.43 -28.73
CA GLY A 158 1.40 -4.72 -29.36
C GLY A 158 0.44 -5.60 -28.56
N PRO A 159 0.11 -6.81 -29.08
CA PRO A 159 -0.75 -7.75 -28.39
C PRO A 159 -0.08 -8.27 -27.10
N LEU A 160 -0.86 -8.47 -26.05
CA LEU A 160 -0.39 -9.06 -24.82
C LEU A 160 -0.31 -10.58 -24.94
N PRO A 161 0.88 -11.19 -24.73
CA PRO A 161 1.04 -12.64 -24.77
C PRO A 161 0.19 -13.32 -23.69
N TYR A 162 -0.53 -14.36 -24.06
CA TYR A 162 -1.45 -15.06 -23.17
C TYR A 162 -0.81 -15.62 -21.90
N HIS A 163 0.45 -16.03 -21.97
CA HIS A 163 1.20 -16.53 -20.81
C HIS A 163 1.44 -15.46 -19.74
N ARG A 164 1.34 -14.17 -20.08
CA ARG A 164 1.49 -13.05 -19.12
C ARG A 164 0.21 -12.71 -18.37
N ARG A 165 -0.90 -13.40 -18.67
CA ARG A 165 -2.16 -13.14 -17.95
C ARG A 165 -2.02 -13.37 -16.45
N PRO A 166 -2.72 -12.64 -15.60
CA PRO A 166 -2.90 -12.98 -14.19
C PRO A 166 -3.43 -14.42 -14.05
N MET A 167 -3.12 -15.06 -12.94
CA MET A 167 -3.58 -16.42 -12.67
C MET A 167 -5.01 -16.40 -12.14
N LEU A 168 -5.87 -17.25 -12.73
CA LEU A 168 -7.22 -17.51 -12.21
C LEU A 168 -7.14 -18.34 -10.94
N GLY A 169 -8.09 -18.16 -10.03
CA GLY A 169 -8.25 -19.06 -8.87
C GLY A 169 -8.48 -20.51 -9.28
N THR A 170 -9.19 -20.73 -10.39
CA THR A 170 -9.39 -22.07 -10.99
C THR A 170 -8.08 -22.68 -11.50
N GLU A 171 -7.17 -21.90 -12.11
CA GLU A 171 -5.86 -22.38 -12.57
C GLU A 171 -5.06 -22.90 -11.36
N PHE A 172 -5.04 -22.17 -10.25
CA PHE A 172 -4.39 -22.63 -9.03
C PHE A 172 -5.03 -23.90 -8.46
N ALA A 173 -6.35 -23.97 -8.44
CA ALA A 173 -7.08 -25.17 -8.00
C ALA A 173 -6.75 -26.40 -8.89
N GLN A 174 -6.64 -26.20 -10.20
CA GLN A 174 -6.23 -27.26 -11.14
C GLN A 174 -4.77 -27.69 -10.92
N MET A 175 -3.85 -26.76 -10.63
CA MET A 175 -2.46 -27.09 -10.28
C MET A 175 -2.42 -28.02 -9.06
N TRP A 176 -3.16 -27.68 -8.00
CA TRP A 176 -3.22 -28.51 -6.81
C TRP A 176 -3.88 -29.86 -7.08
N LYS A 177 -4.96 -29.89 -7.84
CA LYS A 177 -5.61 -31.13 -8.25
C LYS A 177 -4.64 -32.04 -9.01
N HIS A 178 -3.92 -31.50 -10.00
CA HIS A 178 -2.91 -32.23 -10.77
C HIS A 178 -1.81 -32.82 -9.87
N LEU A 179 -1.25 -31.99 -8.98
CA LEU A 179 -0.24 -32.46 -8.02
C LEU A 179 -0.76 -33.60 -7.17
N LYS A 180 -1.97 -33.48 -6.63
CA LYS A 180 -2.57 -34.46 -5.72
C LYS A 180 -2.95 -35.77 -6.40
N GLU A 181 -3.51 -35.69 -7.61
CA GLU A 181 -4.08 -36.85 -8.31
C GLU A 181 -3.06 -37.57 -9.22
N VAL A 182 -2.06 -36.83 -9.75
CA VAL A 182 -1.11 -37.38 -10.72
C VAL A 182 0.31 -37.49 -10.15
N GLU A 183 0.79 -36.44 -9.49
CA GLU A 183 2.21 -36.37 -9.13
C GLU A 183 2.51 -37.01 -7.76
N LEU A 184 1.82 -36.62 -6.70
CA LEU A 184 2.07 -37.15 -5.34
C LEU A 184 1.90 -38.69 -5.26
N PRO A 185 0.98 -39.35 -5.99
CA PRO A 185 0.87 -40.80 -6.01
C PRO A 185 2.10 -41.55 -6.53
N LYS A 186 3.06 -40.87 -7.17
CA LYS A 186 4.33 -41.48 -7.62
C LYS A 186 5.31 -41.78 -6.48
N ALA A 187 5.09 -41.18 -5.26
CA ALA A 187 5.95 -41.41 -4.09
C ALA A 187 5.16 -41.75 -2.81
N PRO A 188 4.30 -42.79 -2.83
CA PRO A 188 3.36 -43.01 -1.75
C PRO A 188 4.03 -43.43 -0.45
N VAL A 189 5.09 -44.27 -0.49
CA VAL A 189 5.78 -44.76 0.69
C VAL A 189 6.62 -43.68 1.34
N PHE A 190 7.36 -42.89 0.52
CA PHE A 190 8.13 -41.74 0.99
C PHE A 190 7.23 -40.71 1.68
N LEU A 191 6.19 -40.26 0.99
CA LEU A 191 5.29 -39.22 1.52
C LEU A 191 4.59 -39.67 2.83
N ALA A 192 4.12 -40.90 2.90
CA ALA A 192 3.49 -41.44 4.10
C ALA A 192 4.48 -41.58 5.26
N SER A 193 5.71 -42.10 4.98
CA SER A 193 6.69 -42.39 6.04
C SER A 193 7.40 -41.14 6.57
N VAL A 194 7.61 -40.13 5.72
CA VAL A 194 8.40 -38.92 6.07
C VAL A 194 7.51 -37.80 6.55
N PHE A 195 6.35 -37.59 5.93
CA PHE A 195 5.46 -36.44 6.18
C PHE A 195 4.09 -36.84 6.75
N ASN A 196 3.85 -38.09 7.06
CA ASN A 196 2.53 -38.62 7.47
C ASN A 196 1.41 -38.25 6.46
N TYR A 197 1.76 -38.27 5.15
CA TYR A 197 0.80 -37.94 4.12
C TYR A 197 -0.27 -38.98 3.98
N ASN A 198 -1.53 -38.58 4.10
CA ASN A 198 -2.72 -39.42 3.99
C ASN A 198 -3.69 -39.00 2.89
N GLY A 199 -3.23 -38.17 1.92
CA GLY A 199 -4.05 -37.56 0.88
C GLY A 199 -4.59 -36.17 1.22
N SER A 200 -4.48 -35.72 2.49
CA SER A 200 -5.01 -34.42 2.94
C SER A 200 -4.06 -33.59 3.83
N THR A 201 -3.03 -34.25 4.42
CA THR A 201 -2.13 -33.60 5.40
C THR A 201 -1.05 -32.70 4.81
N LEU A 202 -0.94 -32.61 3.49
CA LEU A 202 -0.08 -31.67 2.80
C LEU A 202 -0.90 -30.72 1.92
N ALA A 203 -0.42 -29.51 1.79
CA ALA A 203 -0.95 -28.49 0.89
C ALA A 203 0.17 -27.66 0.25
N PRO A 204 -0.02 -27.11 -0.96
CA PRO A 204 0.91 -26.18 -1.57
C PRO A 204 0.75 -24.80 -0.95
N LEU A 205 1.80 -24.06 -0.80
CA LEU A 205 1.67 -22.61 -0.70
C LEU A 205 1.26 -22.04 -2.04
N GLN A 206 0.32 -21.10 -2.01
CA GLN A 206 -0.08 -20.37 -3.19
C GLN A 206 1.14 -19.62 -3.77
N ALA A 207 1.41 -19.82 -5.04
CA ALA A 207 2.51 -19.19 -5.75
C ALA A 207 1.99 -18.60 -7.06
N THR A 208 2.47 -17.40 -7.40
CA THR A 208 2.32 -16.87 -8.75
C THR A 208 3.26 -17.56 -9.69
N PRO A 209 2.97 -17.56 -11.00
CA PRO A 209 3.92 -17.96 -12.02
C PRO A 209 5.24 -17.18 -11.84
N SER A 210 6.34 -17.89 -11.64
CA SER A 210 7.60 -17.29 -11.20
C SER A 210 8.84 -17.89 -11.89
N GLY A 211 8.80 -18.02 -13.21
CA GLY A 211 9.96 -18.42 -14.00
C GLY A 211 11.00 -17.29 -14.16
N LEU A 212 12.05 -17.53 -14.94
CA LEU A 212 13.12 -16.54 -15.21
C LEU A 212 12.66 -15.42 -16.13
N ARG A 213 11.57 -15.60 -16.86
CA ARG A 213 10.95 -14.59 -17.72
C ARG A 213 9.62 -14.16 -17.14
N SER A 214 9.23 -12.93 -17.44
CA SER A 214 7.91 -12.44 -17.04
C SER A 214 6.79 -13.31 -17.60
N GLY A 215 5.94 -13.81 -16.71
CA GLY A 215 4.80 -14.65 -17.06
C GLY A 215 5.13 -16.12 -17.35
N ASP A 216 6.37 -16.56 -17.12
CA ASP A 216 6.71 -17.98 -17.21
C ASP A 216 5.82 -18.81 -16.27
N ARG A 217 5.22 -19.85 -16.84
CA ARG A 217 4.38 -20.80 -16.12
C ARG A 217 5.11 -22.10 -15.82
N THR A 218 6.33 -21.97 -15.29
CA THR A 218 7.14 -23.08 -14.74
C THR A 218 7.47 -22.69 -13.30
N THR A 219 6.68 -23.15 -12.37
CA THR A 219 6.63 -22.62 -11.01
C THR A 219 7.11 -23.62 -9.98
N TRP A 220 8.03 -23.20 -9.10
CA TRP A 220 8.39 -23.96 -7.91
C TRP A 220 7.28 -23.83 -6.85
N ILE A 221 6.81 -24.99 -6.37
CA ILE A 221 5.74 -25.11 -5.39
C ILE A 221 6.30 -25.83 -4.17
N ALA A 222 6.35 -25.14 -3.03
CA ALA A 222 6.72 -25.75 -1.77
C ALA A 222 5.51 -26.39 -1.09
N LEU A 223 5.69 -27.56 -0.52
CA LEU A 223 4.65 -28.24 0.27
C LEU A 223 4.80 -27.91 1.75
N HIS A 224 3.67 -27.79 2.41
CA HIS A 224 3.53 -27.49 3.83
C HIS A 224 2.55 -28.47 4.47
N HIS A 225 2.65 -28.66 5.77
CA HIS A 225 1.59 -29.37 6.48
C HIS A 225 0.28 -28.60 6.38
N ASN A 226 -0.77 -29.29 5.92
CA ASN A 226 -2.12 -28.75 5.86
C ASN A 226 -2.75 -28.78 7.25
N ILE A 227 -2.74 -27.62 7.89
CA ILE A 227 -3.30 -27.43 9.24
C ILE A 227 -4.53 -26.54 9.19
N SER A 228 -5.48 -26.79 10.08
CA SER A 228 -6.65 -25.92 10.23
C SER A 228 -6.27 -24.58 10.87
N GLY A 229 -6.83 -23.49 10.34
CA GLY A 229 -6.61 -22.14 10.85
C GLY A 229 -5.47 -21.39 10.17
N VAL A 230 -5.03 -20.32 10.82
CA VAL A 230 -3.91 -19.49 10.33
C VAL A 230 -2.58 -20.09 10.78
N GLY A 231 -1.58 -20.13 9.91
CA GLY A 231 -0.24 -20.59 10.26
C GLY A 231 0.34 -21.67 9.37
N ILE A 232 -0.35 -22.11 8.33
CA ILE A 232 0.20 -23.04 7.32
C ILE A 232 1.57 -22.59 6.81
N PHE A 233 1.80 -21.27 6.71
CA PHE A 233 3.07 -20.67 6.29
C PHE A 233 4.25 -21.00 7.20
N LEU A 234 4.00 -21.43 8.44
CA LEU A 234 5.02 -21.75 9.44
C LEU A 234 5.41 -23.24 9.45
N HIS A 235 4.85 -24.06 8.57
CA HIS A 235 5.05 -25.52 8.60
C HIS A 235 5.54 -26.11 7.26
N PRO A 236 6.67 -25.59 6.70
CA PRO A 236 7.26 -26.18 5.49
C PRO A 236 7.77 -27.59 5.76
N VAL A 237 7.68 -28.49 4.78
CA VAL A 237 8.14 -29.87 4.91
C VAL A 237 9.45 -30.16 4.14
N GLY A 238 9.98 -29.16 3.42
CA GLY A 238 11.24 -29.29 2.69
C GLY A 238 11.14 -29.97 1.32
N LEU A 239 9.94 -30.31 0.88
CA LEU A 239 9.70 -30.85 -0.46
C LEU A 239 9.17 -29.77 -1.38
N GLU A 240 9.86 -29.55 -2.50
CA GLU A 240 9.50 -28.56 -3.50
C GLU A 240 9.43 -29.19 -4.89
N LEU A 241 8.42 -28.78 -5.66
CA LEU A 241 8.09 -29.35 -6.97
C LEU A 241 8.11 -28.24 -8.04
N LEU A 242 8.86 -28.44 -9.13
CA LEU A 242 8.84 -27.56 -10.28
C LEU A 242 7.75 -28.04 -11.25
N LEU A 243 6.61 -27.39 -11.24
CA LEU A 243 5.50 -27.69 -12.13
C LEU A 243 5.56 -26.85 -13.40
N ASP A 244 5.57 -27.52 -14.55
CA ASP A 244 5.32 -26.88 -15.85
C ASP A 244 3.81 -26.86 -16.11
N HIS A 245 3.24 -25.66 -16.11
CA HIS A 245 1.80 -25.44 -16.37
C HIS A 245 1.59 -24.46 -17.54
N ARG A 246 2.50 -24.46 -18.54
CA ARG A 246 2.39 -23.62 -19.73
C ARG A 246 1.28 -24.06 -20.66
N ALA A 247 1.01 -25.36 -20.73
CA ALA A 247 -0.06 -25.90 -21.57
C ALA A 247 -1.43 -25.38 -21.12
N LEU A 248 -2.32 -25.08 -22.08
CA LEU A 248 -3.69 -24.66 -21.78
C LEU A 248 -4.56 -25.80 -21.29
N ASP A 249 -4.20 -27.05 -21.63
CA ASP A 249 -4.82 -28.26 -21.11
C ASP A 249 -4.10 -28.72 -19.85
N PRO A 250 -4.76 -28.69 -18.67
CA PRO A 250 -4.16 -29.14 -17.42
C PRO A 250 -3.69 -30.61 -17.42
N ALA A 251 -4.21 -31.46 -18.30
CA ALA A 251 -3.78 -32.84 -18.44
C ALA A 251 -2.34 -32.98 -18.98
N GLN A 252 -1.82 -31.94 -19.63
CA GLN A 252 -0.45 -31.91 -20.15
C GLN A 252 0.57 -31.32 -19.15
N TRP A 253 0.13 -30.90 -17.99
CA TRP A 253 1.03 -30.38 -16.96
C TRP A 253 1.89 -31.50 -16.38
N ALA A 254 3.12 -31.17 -15.97
CA ALA A 254 4.03 -32.16 -15.42
C ALA A 254 5.04 -31.52 -14.46
N VAL A 255 5.41 -32.27 -13.43
CA VAL A 255 6.55 -31.93 -12.57
C VAL A 255 7.83 -32.24 -13.33
N GLN A 256 8.65 -31.22 -13.54
CA GLN A 256 9.93 -31.32 -14.25
C GLN A 256 11.13 -31.58 -13.35
N ARG A 257 11.04 -31.17 -12.08
CA ARG A 257 12.08 -31.36 -11.06
C ARG A 257 11.44 -31.46 -9.69
N VAL A 258 12.10 -32.19 -8.82
CA VAL A 258 11.80 -32.28 -7.41
C VAL A 258 13.04 -31.86 -6.64
N PHE A 259 12.87 -31.06 -5.61
CA PHE A 259 13.93 -30.67 -4.68
C PHE A 259 13.60 -31.19 -3.27
N TYR A 260 14.57 -31.87 -2.65
CA TYR A 260 14.48 -32.31 -1.28
C TYR A 260 15.87 -32.33 -0.62
N LEU A 261 16.03 -31.68 0.52
CA LEU A 261 17.25 -31.61 1.33
C LEU A 261 18.54 -31.27 0.52
N GLY A 262 18.44 -30.25 -0.37
CA GLY A 262 19.58 -29.80 -1.16
C GLY A 262 19.90 -30.63 -2.39
N ARG A 263 19.08 -31.63 -2.73
CA ARG A 263 19.26 -32.48 -3.91
C ARG A 263 18.09 -32.31 -4.88
N TYR A 264 18.39 -32.48 -6.17
CA TYR A 264 17.42 -32.42 -7.26
C TYR A 264 17.18 -33.82 -7.82
N TYR A 265 15.92 -34.13 -8.06
CA TYR A 265 15.45 -35.38 -8.67
C TYR A 265 14.65 -35.05 -9.94
N THR A 266 14.59 -36.00 -10.88
CA THR A 266 13.85 -35.82 -12.14
C THR A 266 12.35 -35.74 -11.88
N ASP A 267 11.85 -36.58 -10.98
CA ASP A 267 10.45 -36.68 -10.59
C ASP A 267 10.29 -37.32 -9.19
N LEU A 268 9.05 -37.43 -8.71
CA LEU A 268 8.75 -38.08 -7.44
C LEU A 268 8.97 -39.59 -7.46
N GLY A 269 8.91 -40.24 -8.62
CA GLY A 269 9.22 -41.67 -8.77
C GLY A 269 10.68 -41.98 -8.50
N GLN A 270 11.60 -41.13 -8.98
CA GLN A 270 13.02 -41.25 -8.64
C GLN A 270 13.25 -41.07 -7.13
N LEU A 271 12.62 -40.07 -6.52
CA LEU A 271 12.70 -39.84 -5.08
C LEU A 271 12.22 -41.06 -4.28
N GLU A 272 11.11 -41.66 -4.66
CA GLU A 272 10.55 -42.86 -4.07
C GLU A 272 11.52 -44.07 -4.18
N TRP A 273 12.14 -44.22 -5.36
CA TRP A 273 13.09 -45.30 -5.61
C TRP A 273 14.34 -45.14 -4.73
N GLU A 274 14.92 -43.93 -4.64
CA GLU A 274 16.07 -43.65 -3.77
C GLU A 274 15.73 -43.91 -2.30
N PHE A 275 14.52 -43.52 -1.88
CA PHE A 275 14.02 -43.78 -0.53
C PHE A 275 13.94 -45.27 -0.21
N LYS A 276 13.28 -46.06 -1.07
CA LYS A 276 13.15 -47.53 -0.90
C LYS A 276 14.50 -48.23 -0.94
N ALA A 277 15.46 -47.70 -1.66
CA ALA A 277 16.82 -48.25 -1.71
C ALA A 277 17.69 -47.84 -0.51
N GLY A 278 17.18 -47.08 0.44
CA GLY A 278 17.92 -46.62 1.62
C GLY A 278 19.05 -45.61 1.30
N ARG A 279 19.02 -44.97 0.14
CA ARG A 279 20.03 -44.01 -0.30
C ARG A 279 19.66 -42.55 -0.07
N LEU A 280 18.45 -42.33 0.46
CA LEU A 280 17.93 -41.00 0.73
C LEU A 280 18.13 -40.62 2.18
N GLU A 281 18.80 -39.53 2.45
CA GLU A 281 18.74 -38.87 3.75
C GLU A 281 17.33 -38.30 3.96
N VAL A 282 16.76 -38.52 5.12
CA VAL A 282 15.40 -38.07 5.43
C VAL A 282 15.37 -37.29 6.73
N VAL A 283 14.61 -36.20 6.70
CA VAL A 283 14.22 -35.46 7.90
C VAL A 283 12.71 -35.61 8.06
N ARG A 284 12.31 -36.24 9.13
CA ARG A 284 10.90 -36.40 9.45
C ARG A 284 10.35 -35.15 10.09
N VAL A 285 9.31 -34.60 9.50
CA VAL A 285 8.60 -33.41 10.01
C VAL A 285 7.28 -33.89 10.60
N PRO A 286 7.14 -33.93 11.93
CA PRO A 286 5.89 -34.36 12.55
C PRO A 286 4.77 -33.36 12.26
N LEU A 287 3.54 -33.84 12.21
CA LEU A 287 2.37 -32.98 12.14
C LEU A 287 2.34 -32.07 13.38
N PRO A 288 2.14 -30.77 13.19
CA PRO A 288 2.06 -29.85 14.32
C PRO A 288 0.85 -30.15 15.18
N LEU A 289 1.02 -30.01 16.50
CA LEU A 289 -0.09 -30.20 17.45
C LEU A 289 -1.18 -29.14 17.20
N PRO A 290 -2.47 -29.49 17.31
CA PRO A 290 -3.57 -28.56 17.04
C PRO A 290 -3.47 -27.23 17.78
N ASN A 291 -2.96 -27.24 19.01
CA ASN A 291 -2.78 -26.05 19.86
C ASN A 291 -1.48 -25.29 19.62
N GLY A 292 -0.56 -25.81 18.82
CA GLY A 292 0.72 -25.22 18.50
C GLY A 292 0.83 -24.66 17.07
N ALA A 293 -0.22 -24.83 16.28
CA ALA A 293 -0.17 -24.59 14.84
C ALA A 293 -0.14 -23.11 14.44
N SER A 294 -0.48 -22.18 15.33
CA SER A 294 -0.48 -20.74 15.06
C SER A 294 -0.08 -19.94 16.28
N SER A 295 0.66 -18.85 16.05
CA SER A 295 0.95 -17.85 17.08
C SER A 295 -0.26 -16.96 17.39
N LEU A 296 -1.25 -16.88 16.49
CA LEU A 296 -2.50 -16.14 16.68
C LEU A 296 -3.55 -17.05 17.29
N ARG A 297 -3.58 -17.11 18.62
CA ARG A 297 -4.59 -17.86 19.37
C ARG A 297 -5.80 -16.97 19.66
N SER A 298 -7.00 -17.52 19.53
CA SER A 298 -8.19 -16.89 20.11
C SER A 298 -7.98 -16.73 21.61
N ARG A 299 -8.10 -15.51 22.13
CA ARG A 299 -8.04 -15.27 23.56
C ARG A 299 -9.27 -15.90 24.22
N SER A 300 -9.07 -16.71 25.22
CA SER A 300 -10.16 -17.34 26.00
C SER A 300 -10.96 -16.33 26.84
N SER A 301 -10.39 -15.16 27.10
CA SER A 301 -11.09 -14.03 27.69
C SER A 301 -10.63 -12.73 27.02
N PRO A 302 -11.53 -11.76 26.82
CA PRO A 302 -11.11 -10.44 26.34
C PRO A 302 -10.16 -9.83 27.36
N GLY A 303 -8.96 -9.46 26.91
CA GLY A 303 -8.05 -8.64 27.72
C GLY A 303 -8.64 -7.26 27.97
N PRO A 304 -7.97 -6.41 28.75
CA PRO A 304 -8.38 -5.03 28.92
C PRO A 304 -8.48 -4.34 27.56
N LEU A 305 -9.48 -3.51 27.38
CA LEU A 305 -9.63 -2.71 26.16
C LEU A 305 -8.38 -1.85 25.96
N PRO A 306 -7.86 -1.73 24.73
CA PRO A 306 -6.78 -0.80 24.44
C PRO A 306 -7.23 0.64 24.68
N PRO A 307 -6.30 1.59 24.87
CA PRO A 307 -6.66 3.01 24.94
C PRO A 307 -7.49 3.41 23.73
N LEU A 308 -8.63 4.07 23.99
CA LEU A 308 -9.55 4.54 22.95
C LEU A 308 -9.30 6.00 22.67
N GLN A 309 -9.34 6.38 21.40
CA GLN A 309 -9.37 7.77 21.00
C GLN A 309 -10.79 8.32 21.27
N PHE A 310 -10.86 9.49 21.86
CA PHE A 310 -12.11 10.18 22.15
C PHE A 310 -12.19 11.51 21.40
N SER A 311 -13.29 11.73 20.67
CA SER A 311 -13.58 12.96 19.94
C SER A 311 -14.82 13.62 20.55
N PRO A 312 -14.66 14.56 21.51
CA PRO A 312 -15.78 15.09 22.30
C PRO A 312 -16.81 15.85 21.47
N GLN A 313 -16.45 16.34 20.30
CA GLN A 313 -17.34 17.09 19.39
C GLN A 313 -17.77 16.28 18.16
N GLY A 314 -17.48 14.96 18.14
CA GLY A 314 -17.71 14.11 16.99
C GLY A 314 -16.65 14.27 15.90
N SER A 315 -16.88 13.64 14.75
CA SER A 315 -15.99 13.67 13.58
C SER A 315 -16.01 15.05 12.91
N ARG A 316 -14.83 15.58 12.57
CA ARG A 316 -14.67 16.86 11.88
C ARG A 316 -14.54 16.69 10.36
N TYR A 317 -15.01 15.56 9.85
CA TYR A 317 -15.05 15.22 8.43
C TYR A 317 -16.38 14.54 8.10
N SER A 318 -16.71 14.48 6.83
CA SER A 318 -17.83 13.71 6.30
C SER A 318 -17.39 12.85 5.13
N VAL A 319 -18.08 11.73 4.95
CA VAL A 319 -17.87 10.82 3.81
C VAL A 319 -19.22 10.63 3.11
N GLN A 320 -19.25 10.90 1.80
CA GLN A 320 -20.44 10.74 0.95
C GLN A 320 -20.04 9.88 -0.24
N GLY A 321 -20.38 8.59 -0.20
CA GLY A 321 -19.83 7.62 -1.12
C GLY A 321 -18.31 7.56 -1.01
N SER A 322 -17.60 7.95 -2.07
CA SER A 322 -16.13 8.03 -2.11
C SER A 322 -15.57 9.44 -1.84
N LEU A 323 -16.42 10.46 -1.73
CA LEU A 323 -16.02 11.84 -1.45
C LEU A 323 -15.80 12.04 0.04
N VAL A 324 -14.62 12.51 0.40
CA VAL A 324 -14.24 12.88 1.77
C VAL A 324 -14.06 14.39 1.85
N VAL A 325 -14.72 15.00 2.83
CA VAL A 325 -14.70 16.44 3.05
C VAL A 325 -14.39 16.74 4.51
N SER A 326 -13.39 17.55 4.76
CA SER A 326 -13.08 18.14 6.06
C SER A 326 -12.91 19.65 5.93
N SER A 327 -12.67 20.36 7.02
CA SER A 327 -12.41 21.80 6.98
C SER A 327 -11.17 22.20 6.18
N LEU A 328 -10.20 21.29 6.01
CA LEU A 328 -8.92 21.56 5.36
C LEU A 328 -8.73 20.77 4.07
N TRP A 329 -9.26 19.55 4.02
CA TRP A 329 -9.03 18.61 2.93
C TRP A 329 -10.33 18.19 2.27
N THR A 330 -10.26 18.10 0.94
CA THR A 330 -11.31 17.51 0.11
C THR A 330 -10.65 16.62 -0.93
N PHE A 331 -11.14 15.41 -1.09
CA PHE A 331 -10.65 14.46 -2.09
C PHE A 331 -11.68 13.34 -2.31
N THR A 332 -11.53 12.64 -3.42
CA THR A 332 -12.27 11.39 -3.69
C THR A 332 -11.30 10.23 -3.63
N PHE A 333 -11.69 9.11 -3.02
CA PHE A 333 -10.92 7.88 -3.11
C PHE A 333 -11.58 6.90 -4.09
N GLY A 334 -10.78 6.01 -4.64
CA GLY A 334 -11.18 4.88 -5.46
C GLY A 334 -10.34 3.66 -5.10
N HIS A 335 -10.81 2.49 -5.49
CA HIS A 335 -10.22 1.21 -5.12
C HIS A 335 -10.05 0.31 -6.35
N GLY A 336 -8.90 0.40 -7.00
CA GLY A 336 -8.59 -0.44 -8.16
C GLY A 336 -8.33 -1.90 -7.77
N VAL A 337 -8.76 -2.83 -8.61
CA VAL A 337 -8.56 -4.28 -8.39
C VAL A 337 -7.09 -4.64 -8.18
N PHE A 338 -6.21 -4.07 -9.00
CA PHE A 338 -4.77 -4.39 -8.96
C PHE A 338 -3.98 -3.49 -8.03
N SER A 339 -4.22 -2.18 -8.09
CA SER A 339 -3.43 -1.18 -7.35
C SER A 339 -3.93 -0.91 -5.93
N GLY A 340 -5.13 -1.38 -5.56
CA GLY A 340 -5.73 -1.05 -4.27
C GLY A 340 -6.22 0.39 -4.19
N MET A 341 -6.12 0.99 -3.01
CA MET A 341 -6.65 2.32 -2.73
C MET A 341 -5.83 3.43 -3.40
N ARG A 342 -6.55 4.40 -3.99
CA ARG A 342 -6.02 5.63 -4.58
C ARG A 342 -6.87 6.81 -4.13
N ILE A 343 -6.29 8.00 -4.05
CA ILE A 343 -7.00 9.25 -3.79
C ILE A 343 -6.81 10.21 -4.96
N PHE A 344 -7.87 10.95 -5.30
CA PHE A 344 -7.94 11.80 -6.49
C PHE A 344 -8.38 13.21 -6.15
N ASP A 345 -7.94 14.18 -6.99
CA ASP A 345 -8.27 15.60 -6.87
C ASP A 345 -8.13 16.09 -5.43
N VAL A 346 -6.98 15.79 -4.84
CA VAL A 346 -6.66 16.10 -3.45
C VAL A 346 -6.46 17.60 -3.31
N ARG A 347 -7.30 18.23 -2.50
CA ARG A 347 -7.29 19.69 -2.31
C ARG A 347 -7.07 20.03 -0.84
N PHE A 348 -6.16 20.95 -0.63
CA PHE A 348 -5.90 21.56 0.67
C PHE A 348 -6.42 23.01 0.64
N LYS A 349 -7.39 23.33 1.52
CA LYS A 349 -8.08 24.63 1.56
C LYS A 349 -8.66 25.04 0.19
N GLY A 350 -9.18 24.06 -0.55
CA GLY A 350 -9.79 24.27 -1.86
C GLY A 350 -8.81 24.28 -3.04
N GLU A 351 -7.53 24.37 -2.79
CA GLU A 351 -6.51 24.32 -3.86
C GLU A 351 -6.02 22.90 -4.09
N ARG A 352 -5.99 22.45 -5.35
CA ARG A 352 -5.45 21.14 -5.71
C ARG A 352 -3.96 21.09 -5.44
N VAL A 353 -3.54 20.06 -4.73
CA VAL A 353 -2.14 19.76 -4.45
C VAL A 353 -1.68 18.47 -5.13
N ALA A 354 -2.61 17.55 -5.39
CA ALA A 354 -2.36 16.34 -6.15
C ALA A 354 -3.58 15.95 -6.98
N TYR A 355 -3.34 15.48 -8.21
CA TYR A 355 -4.38 14.90 -9.06
C TYR A 355 -4.67 13.46 -8.66
N GLU A 356 -3.62 12.66 -8.46
CA GLU A 356 -3.70 11.26 -8.06
C GLU A 356 -2.56 10.92 -7.10
N VAL A 357 -2.88 10.19 -6.05
CA VAL A 357 -1.92 9.54 -5.15
C VAL A 357 -2.38 8.11 -4.90
N GLY A 358 -1.50 7.16 -5.08
CA GLY A 358 -1.85 5.75 -4.92
C GLY A 358 -0.63 4.85 -4.79
N VAL A 359 -0.88 3.62 -4.43
CA VAL A 359 0.11 2.54 -4.54
C VAL A 359 0.14 2.08 -5.99
N GLN A 360 1.33 1.94 -6.56
CA GLN A 360 1.48 1.41 -7.92
C GLN A 360 1.89 -0.05 -7.89
N GLU A 361 2.83 -0.42 -7.00
CA GLU A 361 3.33 -1.78 -6.90
C GLU A 361 3.93 -2.04 -5.52
N CYS A 362 3.88 -3.30 -5.11
CA CYS A 362 4.70 -3.84 -4.03
C CYS A 362 5.56 -4.97 -4.61
N VAL A 363 6.87 -4.83 -4.49
CA VAL A 363 7.84 -5.83 -4.96
C VAL A 363 8.50 -6.46 -3.77
N SER A 364 8.50 -7.80 -3.71
CA SER A 364 9.23 -8.54 -2.69
C SER A 364 10.21 -9.54 -3.31
N ILE A 365 11.40 -9.64 -2.71
CA ILE A 365 12.51 -10.49 -3.14
C ILE A 365 12.99 -11.26 -1.92
N TYR A 366 13.14 -12.57 -2.08
CA TYR A 366 13.48 -13.49 -0.99
C TYR A 366 14.80 -14.19 -1.22
N GLY A 367 15.47 -14.54 -0.10
CA GLY A 367 16.68 -15.36 -0.09
C GLY A 367 16.47 -16.64 0.70
N ALA A 368 16.92 -17.75 0.16
CA ALA A 368 17.08 -19.02 0.85
C ALA A 368 17.93 -19.97 -0.01
N ASP A 369 18.25 -21.12 0.53
CA ASP A 369 18.98 -22.18 -0.16
C ASP A 369 18.04 -23.18 -0.86
N SER A 370 16.73 -22.91 -0.88
CA SER A 370 15.75 -23.72 -1.60
C SER A 370 15.26 -23.02 -2.88
N PRO A 371 14.99 -23.76 -3.95
CA PRO A 371 14.67 -23.17 -5.24
C PRO A 371 13.38 -22.34 -5.22
N LYS A 372 12.35 -22.81 -4.52
CA LYS A 372 11.08 -22.03 -4.41
C LYS A 372 11.34 -20.66 -3.79
N THR A 373 12.01 -20.60 -2.64
CA THR A 373 12.23 -19.33 -1.95
C THR A 373 13.23 -18.45 -2.67
N MET A 374 14.32 -19.02 -3.18
CA MET A 374 15.32 -18.31 -3.98
C MET A 374 14.70 -17.69 -5.26
N MET A 375 13.75 -18.39 -5.89
CA MET A 375 13.03 -17.91 -7.07
C MET A 375 11.83 -17.04 -6.73
N THR A 376 11.52 -16.86 -5.46
CA THR A 376 10.37 -16.05 -5.04
C THR A 376 10.69 -14.57 -5.21
N ARG A 377 9.96 -13.97 -6.11
CA ARG A 377 9.81 -12.54 -6.30
C ARG A 377 8.35 -12.27 -6.61
N TYR A 378 7.74 -11.40 -5.85
CA TYR A 378 6.36 -11.06 -6.05
C TYR A 378 6.23 -9.63 -6.55
N LEU A 379 5.35 -9.48 -7.52
CA LEU A 379 4.75 -8.22 -7.93
C LEU A 379 3.31 -8.31 -7.41
N ASP A 380 3.05 -7.76 -6.24
CA ASP A 380 1.81 -8.03 -5.52
C ASP A 380 0.58 -7.44 -6.20
N SER A 381 0.76 -6.43 -7.07
CA SER A 381 -0.32 -5.96 -7.94
C SER A 381 -0.83 -7.04 -8.89
N SER A 382 0.01 -8.01 -9.27
CA SER A 382 -0.42 -9.13 -10.11
C SER A 382 -1.40 -10.07 -9.41
N TYR A 383 -1.33 -10.16 -8.09
CA TYR A 383 -2.37 -10.79 -7.27
C TYR A 383 -3.62 -9.92 -7.15
N GLY A 384 -3.42 -8.62 -7.18
CA GLY A 384 -4.43 -7.62 -6.98
C GLY A 384 -4.50 -7.14 -5.54
N LEU A 385 -3.82 -6.02 -5.24
CA LEU A 385 -3.83 -5.41 -3.90
C LEU A 385 -5.25 -5.08 -3.45
N GLY A 386 -6.08 -4.56 -4.36
CA GLY A 386 -7.48 -4.25 -4.06
C GLY A 386 -8.40 -5.47 -4.07
N ARG A 387 -8.18 -6.43 -4.97
CA ARG A 387 -8.90 -7.70 -4.98
C ARG A 387 -8.86 -8.42 -3.64
N HIS A 388 -7.74 -8.33 -2.96
CA HIS A 388 -7.49 -8.96 -1.67
C HIS A 388 -7.70 -8.03 -0.48
N SER A 389 -8.33 -6.88 -0.66
CA SER A 389 -8.80 -6.09 0.46
C SER A 389 -9.85 -6.85 1.26
N ARG A 390 -9.77 -6.73 2.59
CA ARG A 390 -10.64 -7.44 3.50
C ARG A 390 -11.41 -6.46 4.37
N GLY A 391 -12.54 -6.89 4.87
CA GLY A 391 -13.34 -6.11 5.81
C GLY A 391 -12.53 -5.76 7.06
N LEU A 392 -12.45 -4.47 7.33
CA LEU A 392 -11.70 -3.93 8.45
C LEU A 392 -12.49 -4.09 9.76
N VAL A 393 -11.79 -4.39 10.85
CA VAL A 393 -12.38 -4.63 12.16
C VAL A 393 -12.28 -3.37 13.01
N ARG A 394 -13.43 -2.84 13.45
CA ARG A 394 -13.48 -1.69 14.37
C ARG A 394 -12.79 -2.00 15.69
N GLY A 395 -11.97 -1.08 16.16
CA GLY A 395 -11.20 -1.24 17.40
C GLY A 395 -9.93 -2.05 17.25
N VAL A 396 -9.69 -2.65 16.07
CA VAL A 396 -8.44 -3.35 15.73
C VAL A 396 -7.77 -2.66 14.54
N ASP A 397 -8.38 -2.76 13.35
CA ASP A 397 -7.83 -2.19 12.11
C ASP A 397 -8.13 -0.69 12.00
N CYS A 398 -9.25 -0.26 12.52
CA CYS A 398 -9.70 1.13 12.51
C CYS A 398 -10.24 1.55 13.89
N PRO A 399 -10.11 2.83 14.29
CA PRO A 399 -10.75 3.33 15.50
C PRO A 399 -12.26 3.10 15.50
N TYR A 400 -12.87 2.98 16.68
CA TYR A 400 -14.32 2.78 16.80
C TYR A 400 -15.15 3.88 16.14
N GLN A 401 -14.67 5.12 16.14
CA GLN A 401 -15.34 6.28 15.53
C GLN A 401 -15.05 6.46 14.03
N SER A 402 -14.47 5.45 13.37
CA SER A 402 -14.21 5.50 11.93
C SER A 402 -15.49 5.36 11.10
N THR A 403 -15.49 5.97 9.92
CA THR A 403 -16.48 5.70 8.87
C THR A 403 -15.98 4.54 8.02
N MET A 404 -16.74 3.46 7.96
CA MET A 404 -16.44 2.29 7.13
C MET A 404 -17.14 2.42 5.79
N VAL A 405 -16.47 2.05 4.71
CA VAL A 405 -16.99 2.13 3.34
C VAL A 405 -16.87 0.78 2.65
N ASP A 406 -17.96 0.36 2.06
CA ASP A 406 -18.08 -0.86 1.28
C ASP A 406 -17.59 -0.62 -0.15
N ILE A 407 -16.93 -1.61 -0.74
CA ILE A 407 -16.43 -1.56 -2.12
C ILE A 407 -17.02 -2.71 -2.93
N HIS A 408 -17.43 -2.41 -4.15
CA HIS A 408 -17.86 -3.42 -5.13
C HIS A 408 -16.72 -3.72 -6.09
N VAL A 409 -16.46 -5.01 -6.33
CA VAL A 409 -15.43 -5.46 -7.28
C VAL A 409 -15.98 -6.54 -8.18
N LEU A 410 -15.43 -6.61 -9.38
CA LEU A 410 -15.66 -7.71 -10.32
C LEU A 410 -14.30 -8.22 -10.79
N VAL A 411 -13.89 -9.35 -10.23
CA VAL A 411 -12.60 -9.97 -10.56
C VAL A 411 -12.65 -11.47 -10.30
N ASP A 412 -12.10 -12.26 -11.23
CA ASP A 412 -11.98 -13.73 -11.11
C ASP A 412 -13.33 -14.44 -10.85
N LYS A 413 -14.42 -13.77 -11.19
CA LYS A 413 -15.82 -14.26 -11.11
C LYS A 413 -16.67 -13.49 -12.10
N GLY A 414 -17.71 -14.14 -12.61
CA GLY A 414 -18.70 -13.51 -13.49
C GLY A 414 -19.71 -12.61 -12.78
N THR A 415 -19.64 -12.49 -11.45
CA THR A 415 -20.60 -11.74 -10.63
C THR A 415 -19.91 -10.71 -9.76
N VAL A 416 -20.61 -9.60 -9.51
CA VAL A 416 -20.15 -8.52 -8.63
C VAL A 416 -20.06 -9.03 -7.19
N GLN A 417 -18.92 -8.75 -6.56
CA GLN A 417 -18.65 -9.07 -5.16
C GLN A 417 -18.68 -7.80 -4.31
N LEU A 418 -19.23 -7.90 -3.11
CA LEU A 418 -19.16 -6.86 -2.09
C LEU A 418 -17.98 -7.16 -1.15
N LEU A 419 -17.13 -6.16 -0.94
CA LEU A 419 -16.10 -6.13 0.09
C LEU A 419 -16.59 -5.19 1.21
N PRO A 420 -17.25 -5.72 2.24
CA PRO A 420 -17.85 -4.87 3.28
C PRO A 420 -16.77 -4.23 4.14
N GLY A 421 -16.87 -2.92 4.38
CA GLY A 421 -15.94 -2.18 5.21
C GLY A 421 -14.49 -2.28 4.74
N ALA A 422 -14.24 -2.32 3.43
CA ALA A 422 -12.88 -2.48 2.87
C ALA A 422 -12.01 -1.22 3.01
N VAL A 423 -12.63 -0.08 3.22
CA VAL A 423 -11.96 1.21 3.48
C VAL A 423 -12.51 1.82 4.75
N CYS A 424 -11.66 2.43 5.57
CA CYS A 424 -12.11 3.26 6.68
C CYS A 424 -11.49 4.66 6.61
N VAL A 425 -12.28 5.65 7.02
CA VAL A 425 -11.87 7.05 7.16
C VAL A 425 -12.00 7.44 8.63
N PHE A 426 -10.97 8.09 9.18
CA PHE A 426 -10.96 8.51 10.57
C PHE A 426 -9.97 9.66 10.81
N GLU A 427 -10.12 10.33 11.95
CA GLU A 427 -9.10 11.25 12.45
C GLU A 427 -8.23 10.52 13.48
N GLU A 428 -6.93 10.71 13.36
CA GLU A 428 -5.91 10.17 14.26
C GLU A 428 -5.34 11.29 15.13
N ALA A 429 -5.34 11.11 16.46
CA ALA A 429 -4.56 11.96 17.35
C ALA A 429 -3.08 11.58 17.23
N GLN A 430 -2.24 12.52 16.82
CA GLN A 430 -0.82 12.26 16.56
C GLN A 430 0.03 12.02 17.84
N GLY A 431 -0.55 12.27 19.03
CA GLY A 431 0.16 12.16 20.30
C GLY A 431 1.24 13.22 20.51
N LEU A 432 1.46 14.06 19.50
CA LEU A 432 2.44 15.15 19.51
C LEU A 432 1.73 16.48 19.18
N PRO A 433 2.22 17.61 19.71
CA PRO A 433 1.71 18.91 19.28
C PRO A 433 2.11 19.19 17.84
N LEU A 434 1.18 19.71 17.03
CA LEU A 434 1.47 20.24 15.70
C LEU A 434 2.45 21.42 15.78
N ARG A 435 2.26 22.27 16.80
CA ARG A 435 3.12 23.39 17.14
C ARG A 435 3.09 23.62 18.64
N ARG A 436 4.25 23.95 19.22
CA ARG A 436 4.37 24.24 20.63
C ARG A 436 5.50 25.23 20.91
N HIS A 437 5.24 26.20 21.77
CA HIS A 437 6.26 27.07 22.35
C HIS A 437 5.89 27.48 23.77
N HIS A 438 6.87 27.50 24.65
CA HIS A 438 6.79 28.09 25.98
C HIS A 438 7.88 29.15 26.12
N ASN A 439 7.48 30.42 26.19
CA ASN A 439 8.39 31.52 26.43
C ASN A 439 8.68 31.59 27.94
N HIS A 440 9.89 31.23 28.36
CA HIS A 440 10.30 31.22 29.75
C HIS A 440 11.08 32.48 30.16
N LEU A 441 11.45 33.35 29.22
CA LEU A 441 12.32 34.50 29.49
C LEU A 441 11.55 35.76 29.90
N GLN A 442 10.45 36.07 29.23
CA GLN A 442 9.78 37.36 29.38
C GLN A 442 8.32 37.24 29.83
N SER A 443 7.53 36.44 29.17
CA SER A 443 6.07 36.43 29.34
C SER A 443 5.53 35.18 30.03
N HIS A 444 6.34 34.14 30.19
CA HIS A 444 5.91 32.79 30.59
C HIS A 444 4.70 32.26 29.79
N PHE A 445 4.56 32.77 28.57
CA PHE A 445 3.45 32.43 27.70
C PHE A 445 3.64 31.03 27.11
N TYR A 446 2.56 30.25 27.15
CA TYR A 446 2.47 28.97 26.48
C TYR A 446 1.48 29.04 25.31
N GLY A 447 1.94 28.65 24.12
CA GLY A 447 1.12 28.46 22.94
C GLY A 447 1.34 27.09 22.34
N GLY A 448 0.26 26.33 22.12
CA GLY A 448 0.32 25.00 21.54
C GLY A 448 -0.92 24.65 20.75
N LEU A 449 -0.76 23.78 19.73
CA LEU A 449 -1.82 23.18 18.95
C LEU A 449 -1.66 21.67 18.99
N ALA A 450 -2.73 20.95 19.30
CA ALA A 450 -2.74 19.49 19.24
C ALA A 450 -2.57 19.02 17.78
N GLY A 451 -1.77 17.99 17.59
CA GLY A 451 -1.59 17.34 16.29
C GLY A 451 -2.71 16.31 16.07
N SER A 452 -3.37 16.43 14.94
CA SER A 452 -4.31 15.42 14.43
C SER A 452 -4.13 15.30 12.93
N ALA A 453 -4.53 14.18 12.35
CA ALA A 453 -4.50 13.96 10.90
C ALA A 453 -5.78 13.24 10.46
N LEU A 454 -6.21 13.50 9.23
CA LEU A 454 -7.25 12.72 8.57
C LEU A 454 -6.60 11.53 7.87
N VAL A 455 -7.10 10.33 8.10
CA VAL A 455 -6.54 9.08 7.56
C VAL A 455 -7.59 8.36 6.74
N VAL A 456 -7.16 7.87 5.58
CA VAL A 456 -7.90 6.89 4.78
C VAL A 456 -7.08 5.61 4.77
N ARG A 457 -7.67 4.50 5.20
CA ARG A 457 -7.00 3.21 5.36
C ARG A 457 -7.70 2.11 4.58
N SER A 458 -6.90 1.24 3.96
CA SER A 458 -7.32 -0.08 3.47
C SER A 458 -6.28 -1.13 3.86
N VAL A 459 -6.64 -2.41 3.81
CA VAL A 459 -5.71 -3.52 4.09
C VAL A 459 -5.80 -4.53 2.96
N SER A 460 -4.63 -4.92 2.43
CA SER A 460 -4.51 -5.97 1.42
C SER A 460 -3.90 -7.22 2.05
N SER A 461 -4.65 -8.34 2.06
CA SER A 461 -4.16 -9.63 2.56
C SER A 461 -3.64 -10.46 1.39
N ILE A 462 -2.32 -10.42 1.19
CA ILE A 462 -1.64 -11.09 0.08
C ILE A 462 -0.84 -12.29 0.61
N GLY A 463 -1.36 -13.50 0.41
CA GLY A 463 -0.71 -14.71 0.86
C GLY A 463 -0.51 -14.72 2.37
N ASN A 464 0.75 -14.62 2.81
CA ASN A 464 1.12 -14.60 4.24
C ASN A 464 1.20 -13.19 4.85
N TYR A 465 1.08 -12.12 4.06
CA TYR A 465 1.18 -10.74 4.53
C TYR A 465 -0.15 -10.01 4.50
N ASP A 466 -0.27 -9.08 5.46
CA ASP A 466 -1.26 -8.03 5.45
C ASP A 466 -0.54 -6.69 5.32
N TYR A 467 -0.85 -5.94 4.26
CA TYR A 467 -0.35 -4.58 4.06
C TYR A 467 -1.43 -3.59 4.43
N ILE A 468 -1.15 -2.79 5.46
CA ILE A 468 -2.01 -1.69 5.90
C ILE A 468 -1.54 -0.44 5.15
N TRP A 469 -2.40 0.10 4.31
CA TRP A 469 -2.16 1.29 3.49
C TRP A 469 -2.88 2.48 4.08
N ASP A 470 -2.13 3.53 4.44
CA ASP A 470 -2.68 4.79 4.93
C ASP A 470 -2.28 5.94 4.01
N PHE A 471 -3.25 6.76 3.64
CA PHE A 471 -3.01 8.13 3.20
C PHE A 471 -3.36 9.06 4.34
N VAL A 472 -2.35 9.79 4.83
CA VAL A 472 -2.45 10.63 6.02
C VAL A 472 -2.37 12.10 5.61
N LEU A 473 -3.41 12.86 5.91
CA LEU A 473 -3.56 14.25 5.50
C LEU A 473 -3.46 15.14 6.74
N HIS A 474 -2.38 15.92 6.82
CA HIS A 474 -2.02 16.70 7.98
C HIS A 474 -2.59 18.12 7.94
N PRO A 475 -2.86 18.78 9.09
CA PRO A 475 -3.43 20.13 9.13
C PRO A 475 -2.53 21.22 8.57
N ASN A 476 -1.22 20.95 8.42
CA ASN A 476 -0.25 21.85 7.83
C ASN A 476 -0.17 21.77 6.29
N GLY A 477 -0.95 20.89 5.68
CA GLY A 477 -0.95 20.65 4.24
C GLY A 477 -0.01 19.50 3.81
N ALA A 478 0.70 18.85 4.72
CA ALA A 478 1.51 17.68 4.37
C ALA A 478 0.62 16.47 4.06
N LEU A 479 1.04 15.67 3.08
CA LEU A 479 0.43 14.43 2.68
C LEU A 479 1.46 13.31 2.85
N GLU A 480 1.10 12.23 3.54
CA GLU A 480 1.96 11.09 3.80
C GLU A 480 1.32 9.81 3.26
N GLY A 481 2.08 9.03 2.49
CA GLY A 481 1.77 7.63 2.19
C GLY A 481 2.51 6.74 3.20
N ARG A 482 1.77 5.94 3.94
CA ARG A 482 2.30 5.07 4.98
C ARG A 482 1.91 3.63 4.70
N VAL A 483 2.83 2.70 4.90
CA VAL A 483 2.56 1.27 4.84
C VAL A 483 3.08 0.58 6.09
N HIS A 484 2.27 -0.33 6.63
CA HIS A 484 2.67 -1.25 7.68
C HIS A 484 2.48 -2.67 7.17
N ALA A 485 3.55 -3.46 7.16
CA ALA A 485 3.49 -4.87 6.81
C ALA A 485 3.34 -5.70 8.09
N THR A 486 2.37 -6.60 8.08
CA THR A 486 2.09 -7.53 9.18
C THR A 486 1.69 -8.90 8.61
N GLY A 487 1.07 -9.77 9.39
CA GLY A 487 0.73 -11.14 8.99
C GLY A 487 1.76 -12.16 9.47
N PHE A 488 2.09 -13.13 8.63
CA PHE A 488 3.06 -14.18 8.94
C PHE A 488 4.34 -14.04 8.12
N VAL A 489 5.48 -14.34 8.73
CA VAL A 489 6.75 -14.40 8.01
C VAL A 489 6.71 -15.48 6.94
N ASN A 490 7.30 -15.22 5.76
CA ASN A 490 7.52 -16.24 4.75
C ASN A 490 8.65 -17.17 5.20
N THR A 491 8.39 -18.46 5.21
CA THR A 491 9.34 -19.45 5.73
C THR A 491 9.85 -20.37 4.63
N ALA A 492 11.05 -20.89 4.86
CA ALA A 492 11.66 -21.99 4.14
C ALA A 492 11.95 -23.14 5.12
N PHE A 493 12.11 -24.33 4.59
CA PHE A 493 12.52 -25.47 5.39
C PHE A 493 13.99 -25.34 5.79
N LEU A 494 14.30 -25.50 7.08
CA LEU A 494 15.65 -25.52 7.61
C LEU A 494 16.17 -26.96 7.69
N SER A 495 17.09 -27.30 6.80
CA SER A 495 17.65 -28.66 6.67
C SER A 495 18.66 -29.04 7.75
N GLY A 496 19.00 -28.12 8.65
CA GLY A 496 20.03 -28.32 9.69
C GLY A 496 21.45 -27.99 9.21
N ARG A 497 21.65 -27.53 7.97
CA ARG A 497 22.94 -27.03 7.50
C ARG A 497 23.19 -25.64 8.05
N GLU A 498 24.39 -25.40 8.61
CA GLU A 498 24.74 -24.09 9.15
C GLU A 498 24.69 -22.97 8.11
N GLU A 499 25.04 -23.29 6.87
CA GLU A 499 25.01 -22.35 5.74
C GLU A 499 23.60 -21.81 5.47
N SER A 500 22.53 -22.57 5.77
CA SER A 500 21.15 -22.10 5.61
C SER A 500 20.83 -20.92 6.51
N LEU A 501 21.53 -20.74 7.63
CA LEU A 501 21.37 -19.61 8.55
C LEU A 501 21.87 -18.28 7.97
N LEU A 502 22.63 -18.31 6.88
CA LEU A 502 22.99 -17.09 6.14
C LEU A 502 21.79 -16.44 5.45
N PHE A 503 20.72 -17.21 5.24
CA PHE A 503 19.51 -16.75 4.55
C PHE A 503 18.35 -16.39 5.44
N GLY A 504 18.58 -16.29 6.77
CA GLY A 504 17.54 -15.88 7.69
C GLY A 504 17.77 -16.37 9.13
N ASN A 505 16.73 -16.25 9.93
CA ASN A 505 16.76 -16.68 11.32
C ASN A 505 15.92 -17.94 11.54
N ARG A 506 16.40 -18.81 12.43
CA ARG A 506 15.60 -19.97 12.86
C ARG A 506 14.41 -19.48 13.69
N VAL A 507 13.20 -19.79 13.24
CA VAL A 507 11.94 -19.40 13.92
C VAL A 507 11.15 -20.61 14.41
N GLY A 508 11.60 -21.82 14.10
CA GLY A 508 11.05 -23.11 14.57
C GLY A 508 12.11 -24.21 14.45
N GLU A 509 11.80 -25.42 14.86
CA GLU A 509 12.76 -26.53 14.87
C GLU A 509 13.40 -26.77 13.50
N GLN A 510 12.57 -26.78 12.45
CA GLN A 510 12.98 -26.99 11.06
C GLN A 510 12.46 -25.84 10.17
N VAL A 511 12.35 -24.63 10.76
CA VAL A 511 11.74 -23.47 10.08
C VAL A 511 12.69 -22.30 10.09
N LEU A 512 13.05 -21.87 8.89
CA LEU A 512 13.82 -20.66 8.61
C LEU A 512 12.86 -19.53 8.27
N GLY A 513 12.90 -18.42 9.02
CA GLY A 513 12.33 -17.15 8.58
C GLY A 513 13.24 -16.53 7.55
N ALA A 514 12.87 -16.62 6.28
CA ALA A 514 13.71 -16.25 5.16
C ALA A 514 13.99 -14.74 5.12
N VAL A 515 15.25 -14.35 4.86
CA VAL A 515 15.60 -12.95 4.59
C VAL A 515 14.90 -12.46 3.34
N HIS A 516 14.34 -11.26 3.39
CA HIS A 516 13.64 -10.67 2.26
C HIS A 516 13.56 -9.16 2.36
N THR A 517 13.27 -8.52 1.24
CA THR A 517 13.04 -7.08 1.14
C THR A 517 11.69 -6.83 0.49
N HIS A 518 11.02 -5.76 0.93
CA HIS A 518 9.82 -5.23 0.30
C HIS A 518 10.10 -3.80 -0.18
N ALA A 519 9.78 -3.54 -1.45
CA ALA A 519 9.80 -2.21 -2.03
C ALA A 519 8.37 -1.80 -2.35
N PHE A 520 7.92 -0.70 -1.75
CA PHE A 520 6.59 -0.12 -1.99
C PHE A 520 6.74 1.08 -2.91
N HIS A 521 6.09 1.00 -4.07
CA HIS A 521 6.15 2.02 -5.08
C HIS A 521 4.85 2.82 -5.06
N PHE A 522 4.95 4.10 -4.68
CA PHE A 522 3.84 5.05 -4.71
C PHE A 522 3.89 5.89 -5.98
N LYS A 523 2.73 6.10 -6.59
CA LYS A 523 2.51 7.07 -7.65
C LYS A 523 1.97 8.36 -7.05
N LEU A 524 2.63 9.50 -7.35
CA LEU A 524 2.19 10.82 -6.96
C LEU A 524 2.15 11.71 -8.19
N ASP A 525 0.95 12.10 -8.60
CA ASP A 525 0.73 13.10 -9.64
C ASP A 525 0.38 14.43 -8.95
N LEU A 526 1.41 15.25 -8.70
CA LEU A 526 1.30 16.48 -7.92
C LEU A 526 1.02 17.68 -8.82
N ASP A 527 0.09 18.54 -8.40
CA ASP A 527 -0.31 19.78 -9.07
C ASP A 527 -0.07 20.99 -8.14
N VAL A 528 1.18 21.24 -7.78
CA VAL A 528 1.55 22.27 -6.80
C VAL A 528 1.37 23.66 -7.39
N ALA A 529 0.33 24.39 -6.95
CA ALA A 529 -0.02 25.71 -7.43
C ALA A 529 -0.08 25.80 -8.97
N GLY A 530 -0.61 24.74 -9.61
CA GLY A 530 -0.74 24.61 -11.06
C GLY A 530 -0.03 23.38 -11.63
N LEU A 531 -0.15 23.18 -12.94
CA LEU A 531 0.29 21.96 -13.64
C LEU A 531 1.77 21.98 -14.04
N LYS A 532 2.44 23.11 -13.93
CA LYS A 532 3.86 23.24 -14.30
C LYS A 532 4.72 23.31 -13.05
N ASN A 533 5.47 22.26 -12.82
CA ASN A 533 6.33 22.13 -11.65
C ASN A 533 7.76 21.75 -12.06
N TRP A 534 8.72 22.11 -11.23
CA TRP A 534 10.13 21.78 -11.39
C TRP A 534 10.64 21.04 -10.15
N VAL A 535 11.58 20.15 -10.35
CA VAL A 535 12.31 19.54 -9.24
C VAL A 535 13.51 20.44 -8.90
N VAL A 536 13.61 20.80 -7.64
CA VAL A 536 14.68 21.65 -7.10
C VAL A 536 15.39 20.89 -5.98
N ALA A 537 16.72 20.81 -6.08
CA ALA A 537 17.57 20.31 -5.02
C ALA A 537 18.11 21.49 -4.19
N GLU A 538 18.03 21.38 -2.88
CA GLU A 538 18.60 22.36 -1.94
C GLU A 538 19.60 21.69 -1.00
N ASP A 539 20.70 22.41 -0.71
CA ASP A 539 21.71 22.03 0.28
C ASP A 539 21.99 23.14 1.24
N VAL A 540 22.50 22.77 2.40
CA VAL A 540 23.16 23.70 3.32
C VAL A 540 24.67 23.51 3.19
N VAL A 541 25.36 24.52 2.71
CA VAL A 541 26.82 24.55 2.61
C VAL A 541 27.39 25.59 3.54
N PHE A 542 28.54 25.29 4.12
CA PHE A 542 29.25 26.25 4.96
C PHE A 542 30.22 27.07 4.10
N LYS A 543 30.00 28.38 4.02
CA LYS A 543 30.86 29.29 3.27
C LYS A 543 31.76 30.05 4.22
N PRO A 544 33.06 30.18 3.92
CA PRO A 544 33.94 31.03 4.70
C PRO A 544 33.45 32.50 4.65
N VAL A 545 33.56 33.17 5.77
CA VAL A 545 33.18 34.57 5.89
C VAL A 545 34.28 35.34 6.61
N ALA A 546 34.64 36.50 6.05
CA ALA A 546 35.53 37.41 6.72
C ALA A 546 34.80 38.10 7.88
N ALA A 547 35.44 38.11 9.04
CA ALA A 547 34.99 38.81 10.25
C ALA A 547 35.95 39.97 10.55
N PRO A 548 35.66 41.20 10.07
CA PRO A 548 36.56 42.31 10.30
C PRO A 548 36.85 42.63 11.77
N TRP A 549 35.96 42.21 12.66
CA TRP A 549 36.13 42.36 14.12
C TRP A 549 36.96 41.25 14.77
N SER A 550 37.35 40.23 14.01
CA SER A 550 38.13 39.07 14.48
C SER A 550 38.91 38.47 13.29
N PRO A 551 39.89 39.21 12.75
CA PRO A 551 40.57 38.82 11.49
C PRO A 551 41.46 37.58 11.67
N GLU A 552 41.77 37.19 12.91
CA GLU A 552 42.56 36.03 13.26
C GLU A 552 41.76 34.72 13.23
N HIS A 553 40.42 34.81 13.10
CA HIS A 553 39.57 33.61 13.10
C HIS A 553 38.97 33.36 11.72
N GLN A 554 39.01 32.11 11.26
CA GLN A 554 38.35 31.65 10.07
C GLN A 554 36.90 31.20 10.41
N LEU A 555 35.95 32.09 10.14
CA LEU A 555 34.55 31.81 10.41
C LEU A 555 33.86 31.22 9.17
N HIS A 556 32.86 30.40 9.42
CA HIS A 556 31.99 29.84 8.38
C HIS A 556 30.53 30.09 8.73
N ARG A 557 29.71 30.40 7.75
CA ARG A 557 28.27 30.54 7.91
C ARG A 557 27.52 29.53 7.04
N PRO A 558 26.40 28.97 7.50
CA PRO A 558 25.55 28.15 6.68
C PRO A 558 24.87 29.02 5.59
N GLN A 559 24.85 28.51 4.38
CA GLN A 559 24.19 29.14 3.24
C GLN A 559 23.40 28.08 2.48
N LEU A 560 22.17 28.41 2.09
CA LEU A 560 21.39 27.58 1.16
C LEU A 560 21.97 27.72 -0.24
N THR A 561 22.14 26.57 -0.89
CA THR A 561 22.38 26.48 -2.33
C THR A 561 21.17 25.82 -2.96
N ARG A 562 20.80 26.28 -4.15
CA ARG A 562 19.61 25.83 -4.85
C ARG A 562 19.94 25.51 -6.29
N GLN A 563 19.52 24.34 -6.77
CA GLN A 563 19.73 23.88 -8.13
C GLN A 563 18.43 23.34 -8.71
N VAL A 564 18.00 23.89 -9.83
CA VAL A 564 16.91 23.30 -10.62
C VAL A 564 17.45 22.10 -11.38
N LEU A 565 16.80 20.96 -11.25
CA LEU A 565 17.14 19.73 -11.97
C LEU A 565 16.36 19.75 -13.29
N GLY A 566 17.06 20.03 -14.38
CA GLY A 566 16.45 20.29 -15.70
C GLY A 566 16.03 19.05 -16.47
N ARG A 567 16.32 17.85 -15.95
CA ARG A 567 16.02 16.57 -16.59
C ARG A 567 15.54 15.57 -15.54
N GLU A 568 14.61 14.72 -15.89
CA GLU A 568 14.02 13.73 -14.98
C GLU A 568 15.03 12.70 -14.48
N ASP A 569 15.98 12.29 -15.33
CA ASP A 569 17.05 11.35 -14.93
C ASP A 569 17.95 11.90 -13.81
N LEU A 570 18.08 13.21 -13.70
CA LEU A 570 18.81 13.88 -12.61
C LEU A 570 18.03 13.86 -11.28
N THR A 571 16.74 13.55 -11.32
CA THR A 571 15.89 13.44 -10.13
C THR A 571 15.85 12.00 -9.58
N ALA A 572 16.32 11.04 -10.37
CA ALA A 572 16.49 9.67 -9.94
C ALA A 572 17.70 9.54 -9.00
N PHE A 573 17.53 8.80 -7.94
CA PHE A 573 18.62 8.40 -7.06
C PHE A 573 18.64 6.89 -6.93
N SER A 574 19.83 6.33 -6.93
CA SER A 574 20.01 4.89 -6.83
C SER A 574 19.57 4.40 -5.45
N LEU A 575 18.91 3.25 -5.43
CA LEU A 575 18.61 2.55 -4.19
C LEU A 575 19.93 2.24 -3.46
N GLY A 576 19.93 2.41 -2.14
CA GLY A 576 21.13 2.20 -1.31
C GLY A 576 22.15 3.34 -1.33
N SER A 577 21.96 4.37 -2.15
CA SER A 577 22.79 5.58 -2.07
C SER A 577 22.32 6.47 -0.90
N PRO A 578 23.18 7.37 -0.39
CA PRO A 578 22.75 8.37 0.58
C PRO A 578 21.52 9.10 0.08
N LEU A 579 20.57 9.39 0.98
CA LEU A 579 19.42 10.19 0.64
C LEU A 579 19.88 11.48 -0.04
N PRO A 580 19.23 11.88 -1.13
CA PRO A 580 19.56 13.14 -1.77
C PRO A 580 19.28 14.26 -0.77
N ARG A 581 19.91 15.38 -1.03
CA ARG A 581 19.61 16.70 -0.49
C ARG A 581 18.11 16.93 -0.35
N TYR A 582 17.70 18.05 0.17
CA TYR A 582 16.29 18.39 0.17
C TYR A 582 15.78 18.55 -1.26
N LEU A 583 14.86 17.67 -1.66
CA LEU A 583 14.18 17.75 -2.95
C LEU A 583 12.82 18.44 -2.78
N TYR A 584 12.57 19.43 -3.63
CA TYR A 584 11.29 20.12 -3.69
C TYR A 584 10.69 19.98 -5.08
N LEU A 585 9.39 19.69 -5.13
CA LEU A 585 8.60 19.94 -6.33
C LEU A 585 8.03 21.36 -6.20
N ALA A 586 8.54 22.29 -7.00
CA ALA A 586 8.25 23.71 -6.89
C ALA A 586 7.48 24.25 -8.10
N SER A 587 6.61 25.22 -7.86
CA SER A 587 5.89 25.99 -8.87
C SER A 587 6.64 27.30 -9.15
N ASN A 588 6.36 27.95 -10.29
CA ASN A 588 6.81 29.33 -10.56
C ASN A 588 6.01 30.38 -9.78
N GLN A 589 4.91 29.98 -9.14
CA GLN A 589 4.15 30.87 -8.28
C GLN A 589 4.85 31.06 -6.94
N THR A 590 4.72 32.25 -6.39
CA THR A 590 5.26 32.63 -5.08
C THR A 590 4.14 32.86 -4.08
N ASN A 591 4.46 32.72 -2.81
CA ASN A 591 3.61 33.21 -1.73
C ASN A 591 3.71 34.73 -1.58
N ALA A 592 2.97 35.32 -0.63
CA ALA A 592 2.97 36.77 -0.36
C ALA A 592 4.36 37.35 0.01
N TRP A 593 5.32 36.50 0.34
CA TRP A 593 6.67 36.86 0.75
C TRP A 593 7.71 36.62 -0.35
N GLY A 594 7.28 36.27 -1.56
CA GLY A 594 8.18 35.99 -2.68
C GLY A 594 8.86 34.63 -2.68
N HIS A 595 8.50 33.72 -1.75
CA HIS A 595 9.01 32.35 -1.74
C HIS A 595 8.24 31.48 -2.73
N GLN A 596 8.95 30.68 -3.53
CA GLN A 596 8.32 29.72 -4.41
C GLN A 596 7.46 28.73 -3.61
N ARG A 597 6.27 28.46 -4.12
CA ARG A 597 5.38 27.45 -3.56
C ARG A 597 5.84 26.07 -4.00
N GLY A 598 5.84 25.12 -3.09
CA GLY A 598 6.34 23.77 -3.38
C GLY A 598 6.03 22.79 -2.27
N TYR A 599 6.24 21.51 -2.59
CA TYR A 599 6.25 20.41 -1.64
C TYR A 599 7.66 19.85 -1.52
N ARG A 600 8.14 19.72 -0.30
CA ARG A 600 9.35 18.95 -0.02
C ARG A 600 9.02 17.47 -0.12
N ILE A 601 9.81 16.74 -0.90
CA ILE A 601 9.71 15.28 -0.99
C ILE A 601 10.61 14.70 0.11
N GLN A 602 10.04 13.81 0.94
CA GLN A 602 10.76 13.16 2.02
C GLN A 602 10.43 11.67 2.02
N ILE A 603 11.47 10.83 2.00
CA ILE A 603 11.35 9.37 2.07
C ILE A 603 11.89 8.94 3.43
N HIS A 604 11.04 8.30 4.24
CA HIS A 604 11.39 7.93 5.61
C HIS A 604 12.12 6.59 5.70
N SER A 605 11.84 5.66 4.82
CA SER A 605 12.45 4.33 4.82
C SER A 605 12.88 3.96 3.41
N PRO A 606 14.01 4.50 2.92
CA PRO A 606 14.50 4.17 1.60
C PRO A 606 14.92 2.69 1.55
N LEU A 607 14.60 2.01 0.46
CA LEU A 607 15.09 0.67 0.20
C LEU A 607 16.62 0.72 0.04
N GLY A 608 17.34 -0.03 0.90
CA GLY A 608 18.81 -0.03 0.91
C GLY A 608 19.45 -1.03 -0.05
N ILE A 609 18.72 -2.07 -0.46
CA ILE A 609 19.25 -3.18 -1.25
C ILE A 609 18.26 -3.56 -2.35
N HIS A 610 18.79 -3.81 -3.51
CA HIS A 610 18.05 -4.32 -4.66
C HIS A 610 18.85 -5.42 -5.37
N MET A 611 18.17 -6.17 -6.24
CA MET A 611 18.82 -7.20 -7.01
C MET A 611 19.82 -6.60 -8.01
N PRO A 612 21.01 -7.22 -8.22
CA PRO A 612 21.96 -6.78 -9.23
C PRO A 612 21.34 -6.72 -10.62
N LEU A 613 21.73 -5.71 -11.41
CA LEU A 613 21.16 -5.47 -12.75
C LEU A 613 21.42 -6.60 -13.75
N GLU A 614 22.53 -7.30 -13.58
CA GLU A 614 22.93 -8.45 -14.37
C GLU A 614 22.15 -9.73 -14.06
N SER A 615 21.43 -9.77 -12.95
CA SER A 615 20.62 -10.93 -12.59
C SER A 615 19.50 -11.17 -13.60
N ASP A 616 19.37 -12.41 -14.08
CA ASP A 616 18.25 -12.77 -14.97
C ASP A 616 16.88 -12.54 -14.31
N MET A 617 16.81 -12.68 -13.00
CA MET A 617 15.61 -12.38 -12.23
C MET A 617 15.26 -10.88 -12.24
N GLU A 618 16.25 -10.00 -12.32
CA GLU A 618 16.05 -8.56 -12.38
C GLU A 618 15.32 -8.12 -13.65
N ARG A 619 15.57 -8.77 -14.78
CA ARG A 619 14.90 -8.45 -16.04
C ARG A 619 13.38 -8.56 -15.97
N ALA A 620 12.87 -9.40 -15.07
CA ALA A 620 11.44 -9.51 -14.83
C ALA A 620 10.87 -8.36 -13.97
N LEU A 621 11.74 -7.60 -13.28
CA LEU A 621 11.39 -6.50 -12.37
C LEU A 621 11.79 -5.12 -12.91
N SER A 622 12.54 -5.06 -14.02
CA SER A 622 13.18 -3.83 -14.52
C SER A 622 12.22 -2.71 -14.88
N TRP A 623 10.96 -3.01 -15.21
CA TRP A 623 9.96 -2.00 -15.52
C TRP A 623 9.68 -1.05 -14.34
N GLY A 624 9.86 -1.48 -13.11
CA GLY A 624 9.71 -0.64 -11.91
C GLY A 624 10.84 0.38 -11.73
N ARG A 625 11.94 0.26 -12.48
CA ARG A 625 13.11 1.15 -12.39
C ARG A 625 13.17 2.22 -13.47
N SER A 626 12.52 1.99 -14.59
CA SER A 626 12.66 2.81 -15.79
C SER A 626 11.69 4.00 -15.84
N LYS A 627 10.91 4.23 -14.79
CA LYS A 627 9.90 5.30 -14.80
C LYS A 627 9.90 6.12 -13.51
#